data_d1d724bb46714e7813b88a4520a7ad94
#
_entry.id   d1d724bb46714e7813b88a4520a7ad94
#
_cell.length_a   1.000
_cell.length_b   1.000
_cell.length_c   1.000
_cell.angle_alpha   90.00
_cell.angle_beta   90.00
_cell.angle_gamma   90.00
#
_symmetry.space_group_name_H-M   'P 1'
#
loop_
_entity.id
_entity.type
_entity.pdbx_description
1 polymer ?
#
loop_
_entity_poly.entity_id
_entity_poly.type
_entity_poly.pdbx_seq_one_letter_code
_entity_poly.pdbx_strand_id
1 'polypeptide(L)'
;MSTKALIVVDIQNEYFPQGKLSLVGINEAADNAALVIESAREKGHTVIHVRHEMPSADAPIFTPGTDGVEINEKVKPIEGEAVVVKHYPNSFRETSLKDLLDKEDIKDVTVIGAMSHMCIDATVRAAVDFGYTTTTIHDACA
;
A
#
# COMPACT_ATOMS: atom_id res chain seq x y z
N MET A 1 3.60 -14.67 17.41
CA MET A 1 3.48 -13.48 16.56
C MET A 1 4.24 -13.70 15.27
N SER A 2 3.65 -13.28 14.19
CA SER A 2 4.31 -13.39 12.88
C SER A 2 5.41 -12.33 12.76
N THR A 3 6.52 -12.70 12.07
CA THR A 3 7.58 -11.76 11.69
C THR A 3 7.37 -11.24 10.27
N LYS A 4 6.21 -11.50 9.70
CA LYS A 4 5.87 -11.15 8.31
C LYS A 4 4.78 -10.09 8.27
N ALA A 5 4.93 -9.14 7.36
CA ALA A 5 3.93 -8.11 7.10
C ALA A 5 3.61 -8.02 5.61
N LEU A 6 2.38 -7.70 5.33
CA LEU A 6 1.92 -7.32 4.00
C LEU A 6 1.70 -5.82 3.97
N ILE A 7 2.34 -5.14 3.04
CA ILE A 7 2.21 -3.69 2.85
C ILE A 7 1.41 -3.48 1.56
N VAL A 8 0.23 -2.91 1.70
CA VAL A 8 -0.69 -2.64 0.59
C VAL A 8 -0.60 -1.16 0.25
N VAL A 9 -0.07 -0.85 -0.93
CA VAL A 9 0.32 0.51 -1.29
C VAL A 9 -0.63 1.10 -2.33
N ASP A 10 -1.27 2.20 -1.96
CA ASP A 10 -1.98 3.10 -2.88
C ASP A 10 -3.05 2.45 -3.77
N ILE A 11 -3.77 1.44 -3.28
CA ILE A 11 -4.93 0.93 -4.02
C ILE A 11 -6.12 1.84 -3.69
N GLN A 12 -6.12 2.99 -4.33
CA GLN A 12 -7.04 4.10 -4.06
C GLN A 12 -7.95 4.35 -5.26
N ASN A 13 -9.10 4.93 -5.00
CA ASN A 13 -10.12 5.18 -6.02
C ASN A 13 -9.62 6.02 -7.20
N GLU A 14 -8.60 6.86 -6.99
CA GLU A 14 -8.02 7.71 -8.03
C GLU A 14 -7.51 6.90 -9.24
N TYR A 15 -7.03 5.69 -9.01
CA TYR A 15 -6.50 4.82 -10.06
C TYR A 15 -7.57 4.01 -10.80
N PHE A 16 -8.81 4.04 -10.32
CA PHE A 16 -9.90 3.28 -10.92
C PHE A 16 -10.60 4.09 -12.02
N PRO A 17 -11.44 3.47 -12.85
CA PRO A 17 -12.03 4.16 -14.01
C PRO A 17 -12.75 5.47 -13.71
N GLN A 18 -13.29 5.64 -12.51
CA GLN A 18 -13.97 6.86 -12.11
C GLN A 18 -13.05 7.89 -11.47
N GLY A 19 -11.80 7.53 -11.23
CA GLY A 19 -10.79 8.42 -10.67
C GLY A 19 -10.15 9.28 -11.75
N LYS A 20 -9.30 10.21 -11.30
CA LYS A 20 -8.64 11.17 -12.20
C LYS A 20 -7.37 10.61 -12.83
N LEU A 21 -6.89 9.47 -12.39
CA LEU A 21 -5.64 8.86 -12.87
C LEU A 21 -5.87 7.36 -13.11
N SER A 22 -6.82 7.04 -13.96
CA SER A 22 -7.18 5.67 -14.25
C SER A 22 -5.97 4.87 -14.73
N LEU A 23 -5.74 3.72 -14.10
CA LEU A 23 -4.56 2.89 -14.32
C LEU A 23 -4.96 1.58 -14.98
N VAL A 24 -4.28 1.24 -16.08
CA VAL A 24 -4.51 -0.03 -16.78
C VAL A 24 -4.21 -1.21 -15.84
N GLY A 25 -5.14 -2.15 -15.77
CA GLY A 25 -4.96 -3.37 -14.97
C GLY A 25 -5.28 -3.21 -13.48
N ILE A 26 -5.73 -2.04 -13.04
CA ILE A 26 -5.97 -1.81 -11.60
C ILE A 26 -7.05 -2.73 -11.03
N ASN A 27 -8.10 -3.01 -11.78
CA ASN A 27 -9.18 -3.88 -11.29
C ASN A 27 -8.69 -5.29 -11.02
N GLU A 28 -7.91 -5.86 -11.94
CA GLU A 28 -7.34 -7.19 -11.76
C GLU A 28 -6.34 -7.22 -10.60
N ALA A 29 -5.47 -6.21 -10.55
CA ALA A 29 -4.50 -6.09 -9.46
C ALA A 29 -5.20 -5.99 -8.10
N ALA A 30 -6.27 -5.20 -8.01
CA ALA A 30 -7.03 -5.04 -6.77
C ALA A 30 -7.75 -6.34 -6.38
N ASP A 31 -8.29 -7.08 -7.33
CA ASP A 31 -8.92 -8.38 -7.05
C ASP A 31 -7.88 -9.38 -6.51
N ASN A 32 -6.70 -9.41 -7.12
CA ASN A 32 -5.60 -10.25 -6.66
C ASN A 32 -5.08 -9.78 -5.30
N ALA A 33 -4.98 -8.47 -5.10
CA ALA A 33 -4.60 -7.89 -3.82
C ALA A 33 -5.56 -8.32 -2.70
N ALA A 34 -6.86 -8.33 -2.98
CA ALA A 34 -7.86 -8.77 -2.01
C ALA A 34 -7.61 -10.22 -1.57
N LEU A 35 -7.26 -11.09 -2.52
CA LEU A 35 -6.93 -12.50 -2.21
C LEU A 35 -5.65 -12.61 -1.37
N VAL A 36 -4.63 -11.82 -1.68
CA VAL A 36 -3.37 -11.80 -0.93
C VAL A 36 -3.62 -11.29 0.50
N ILE A 37 -4.42 -10.24 0.64
CA ILE A 37 -4.77 -9.68 1.95
C ILE A 37 -5.51 -10.72 2.79
N GLU A 38 -6.49 -11.39 2.22
CA GLU A 38 -7.23 -12.43 2.93
C GLU A 38 -6.30 -13.56 3.41
N SER A 39 -5.40 -13.99 2.55
CA SER A 39 -4.42 -15.02 2.91
C SER A 39 -3.51 -14.54 4.06
N ALA A 40 -3.05 -13.30 4.02
CA ALA A 40 -2.22 -12.73 5.08
C ALA A 40 -2.99 -12.69 6.42
N ARG A 41 -4.25 -12.28 6.37
CA ARG A 41 -5.11 -12.26 7.57
C ARG A 41 -5.29 -13.65 8.17
N GLU A 42 -5.56 -14.63 7.34
CA GLU A 42 -5.73 -16.03 7.79
C GLU A 42 -4.47 -16.59 8.44
N LYS A 43 -3.30 -16.17 7.95
CA LYS A 43 -2.00 -16.61 8.49
C LYS A 43 -1.54 -15.79 9.71
N GLY A 44 -2.30 -14.79 10.11
CA GLY A 44 -1.93 -13.93 11.21
C GLY A 44 -0.79 -12.98 10.91
N HIS A 45 -0.51 -12.70 9.64
CA HIS A 45 0.48 -11.70 9.25
C HIS A 45 -0.04 -10.30 9.55
N THR A 46 0.87 -9.38 9.84
CA THR A 46 0.52 -7.96 10.00
C THR A 46 0.18 -7.38 8.63
N VAL A 47 -0.96 -6.70 8.53
CA VAL A 47 -1.37 -6.02 7.30
C VAL A 47 -1.34 -4.51 7.55
N ILE A 48 -0.59 -3.79 6.73
CA ILE A 48 -0.46 -2.33 6.81
C ILE A 48 -0.88 -1.76 5.46
N HIS A 49 -1.81 -0.81 5.50
CA HIS A 49 -2.26 -0.11 4.30
C HIS A 49 -1.56 1.24 4.21
N VAL A 50 -1.12 1.59 3.01
CA VAL A 50 -0.50 2.88 2.73
C VAL A 50 -1.37 3.61 1.72
N ARG A 51 -1.68 4.87 1.99
CA ARG A 51 -2.42 5.71 1.05
C ARG A 51 -1.64 6.98 0.77
N HIS A 52 -1.68 7.41 -0.47
CA HIS A 52 -1.03 8.63 -0.91
C HIS A 52 -2.01 9.79 -0.82
N GLU A 53 -1.55 10.90 -0.25
CA GLU A 53 -2.30 12.16 -0.23
C GLU A 53 -1.37 13.28 -0.62
N MET A 54 -1.78 14.11 -1.57
CA MET A 54 -1.02 15.31 -1.87
C MET A 54 -1.14 16.28 -0.70
N PRO A 55 -0.09 17.06 -0.40
CA PRO A 55 -0.11 17.95 0.77
C PRO A 55 -1.02 19.15 0.61
N SER A 56 -1.41 19.52 -0.62
CA SER A 56 -2.24 20.70 -0.89
C SER A 56 -3.70 20.31 -1.12
N ALA A 57 -4.62 21.07 -0.53
CA ALA A 57 -6.05 20.92 -0.78
C ALA A 57 -6.42 21.25 -2.25
N ASP A 58 -5.53 21.94 -2.97
CA ASP A 58 -5.74 22.33 -4.38
C ASP A 58 -5.07 21.36 -5.36
N ALA A 59 -4.52 20.25 -4.88
CA ALA A 59 -3.85 19.29 -5.74
C ALA A 59 -4.82 18.71 -6.78
N PRO A 60 -4.34 18.47 -8.03
CA PRO A 60 -5.21 17.97 -9.09
C PRO A 60 -5.60 16.50 -8.95
N ILE A 61 -4.81 15.73 -8.19
CA ILE A 61 -5.04 14.30 -7.94
C ILE A 61 -4.70 13.99 -6.49
N PHE A 62 -5.22 12.89 -5.97
CA PHE A 62 -5.02 12.50 -4.56
C PHE A 62 -5.29 13.64 -3.60
N THR A 63 -6.35 14.37 -3.89
CA THR A 63 -6.71 15.57 -3.14
C THR A 63 -7.30 15.18 -1.78
N PRO A 64 -6.78 15.72 -0.68
CA PRO A 64 -7.33 15.42 0.64
C PRO A 64 -8.84 15.69 0.72
N GLY A 65 -9.56 14.77 1.35
CA GLY A 65 -11.00 14.90 1.55
C GLY A 65 -11.88 14.53 0.37
N THR A 66 -11.30 14.03 -0.73
CA THR A 66 -12.06 13.59 -1.90
C THR A 66 -12.22 12.08 -1.92
N ASP A 67 -13.18 11.58 -2.71
CA ASP A 67 -13.35 10.14 -2.92
C ASP A 67 -12.12 9.51 -3.57
N GLY A 68 -11.45 10.23 -4.45
CA GLY A 68 -10.26 9.73 -5.16
C GLY A 68 -9.15 9.28 -4.22
N VAL A 69 -9.00 9.92 -3.08
CA VAL A 69 -7.93 9.60 -2.13
C VAL A 69 -8.28 8.39 -1.25
N GLU A 70 -9.53 7.98 -1.21
CA GLU A 70 -9.95 6.87 -0.37
C GLU A 70 -9.42 5.52 -0.88
N ILE A 71 -9.07 4.64 0.06
CA ILE A 71 -8.67 3.27 -0.26
C ILE A 71 -9.87 2.57 -0.90
N ASN A 72 -9.64 1.90 -2.02
CA ASN A 72 -10.72 1.23 -2.74
C ASN A 72 -11.36 0.13 -1.88
N GLU A 73 -12.65 0.00 -1.98
CA GLU A 73 -13.45 -0.92 -1.18
C GLU A 73 -13.01 -2.38 -1.30
N LYS A 74 -12.47 -2.77 -2.46
CA LYS A 74 -11.97 -4.14 -2.69
C LYS A 74 -10.87 -4.56 -1.70
N VAL A 75 -10.13 -3.59 -1.17
CA VAL A 75 -9.01 -3.84 -0.26
C VAL A 75 -9.17 -3.10 1.05
N LYS A 76 -10.38 -2.80 1.43
CA LYS A 76 -10.70 -2.00 2.61
C LYS A 76 -10.02 -2.53 3.87
N PRO A 77 -9.36 -1.65 4.65
CA PRO A 77 -8.80 -2.04 5.94
C PRO A 77 -9.88 -2.54 6.91
N ILE A 78 -9.51 -3.49 7.75
CA ILE A 78 -10.37 -3.94 8.85
C ILE A 78 -9.79 -3.47 10.18
N GLU A 79 -10.58 -3.59 11.24
CA GLU A 79 -10.14 -3.19 12.58
C GLU A 79 -8.83 -3.88 12.95
N GLY A 80 -7.91 -3.12 13.53
CA GLY A 80 -6.60 -3.61 13.94
C GLY A 80 -5.51 -3.46 12.88
N GLU A 81 -5.87 -3.09 11.65
CA GLU A 81 -4.89 -2.85 10.58
C GLU A 81 -4.54 -1.37 10.52
N ALA A 82 -3.26 -1.07 10.48
CA ALA A 82 -2.79 0.31 10.41
C ALA A 82 -2.97 0.90 9.00
N VAL A 83 -3.25 2.19 8.96
CA VAL A 83 -3.27 2.97 7.71
C VAL A 83 -2.23 4.07 7.84
N VAL A 84 -1.28 4.08 6.92
CA VAL A 84 -0.19 5.06 6.88
C VAL A 84 -0.46 6.01 5.72
N VAL A 85 -0.44 7.32 5.99
CA VAL A 85 -0.58 8.34 4.95
C VAL A 85 0.81 8.82 4.55
N LYS A 86 1.09 8.80 3.25
CA LYS A 86 2.35 9.29 2.71
C LYS A 86 2.14 10.41 1.71
N HIS A 87 3.20 11.19 1.48
CA HIS A 87 3.20 12.30 0.53
C HIS A 87 4.28 12.15 -0.56
N TYR A 88 5.01 11.05 -0.55
CA TYR A 88 6.10 10.75 -1.50
C TYR A 88 5.96 9.32 -2.02
N PRO A 89 6.55 8.98 -3.16
CA PRO A 89 6.48 7.61 -3.67
C PRO A 89 6.97 6.55 -2.67
N ASN A 90 8.07 6.82 -1.99
CA ASN A 90 8.61 5.91 -0.98
C ASN A 90 7.74 5.95 0.28
N SER A 91 7.10 4.83 0.59
CA SER A 91 6.19 4.71 1.75
C SER A 91 6.87 4.86 3.11
N PHE A 92 8.20 4.76 3.15
CA PHE A 92 8.96 4.95 4.39
C PHE A 92 9.30 6.42 4.65
N ARG A 93 9.26 7.25 3.61
CA ARG A 93 9.69 8.64 3.74
C ARG A 93 8.67 9.47 4.50
N GLU A 94 9.13 10.03 5.64
CA GLU A 94 8.32 10.90 6.51
C GLU A 94 7.00 10.25 6.93
N THR A 95 7.06 8.94 7.24
CA THR A 95 5.92 8.17 7.73
C THR A 95 6.31 7.34 8.94
N SER A 96 5.33 6.74 9.58
CA SER A 96 5.52 5.82 10.69
C SER A 96 5.75 4.37 10.27
N LEU A 97 5.86 4.09 8.97
CA LEU A 97 5.88 2.71 8.48
C LEU A 97 7.03 1.89 9.10
N LYS A 98 8.23 2.43 9.10
CA LYS A 98 9.39 1.72 9.68
C LYS A 98 9.18 1.42 11.16
N ASP A 99 8.69 2.39 11.90
CA ASP A 99 8.43 2.23 13.33
C ASP A 99 7.38 1.15 13.60
N LEU A 100 6.34 1.09 12.80
CA LEU A 100 5.32 0.05 12.90
C LEU A 100 5.90 -1.34 12.67
N LEU A 101 6.73 -1.48 11.65
CA LEU A 101 7.39 -2.76 11.34
C LEU A 101 8.35 -3.17 12.45
N ASP A 102 9.17 -2.26 12.92
CA ASP A 102 10.19 -2.55 13.94
C ASP A 102 9.54 -2.86 15.29
N LYS A 103 8.45 -2.19 15.63
CA LYS A 103 7.72 -2.43 16.87
C LYS A 103 7.20 -3.87 16.97
N GLU A 104 6.83 -4.47 15.86
CA GLU A 104 6.34 -5.85 15.80
C GLU A 104 7.43 -6.83 15.40
N ASP A 105 8.68 -6.40 15.37
CA ASP A 105 9.84 -7.22 15.02
C ASP A 105 9.69 -7.91 13.66
N ILE A 106 9.12 -7.21 12.69
CA ILE A 106 8.95 -7.70 11.33
C ILE A 106 10.29 -7.82 10.63
N LYS A 107 10.51 -8.93 9.94
CA LYS A 107 11.74 -9.22 9.18
C LYS A 107 11.47 -9.41 7.70
N ASP A 108 10.28 -9.89 7.35
CA ASP A 108 9.88 -10.15 5.98
C ASP A 108 8.70 -9.25 5.62
N VAL A 109 8.81 -8.56 4.50
CA VAL A 109 7.71 -7.73 3.99
C VAL A 109 7.35 -8.16 2.58
N THR A 110 6.06 -8.19 2.30
CA THR A 110 5.52 -8.36 0.96
C THR A 110 4.85 -7.06 0.59
N VAL A 111 5.17 -6.53 -0.59
CA VAL A 111 4.65 -5.23 -1.06
C VAL A 111 3.79 -5.46 -2.29
N ILE A 112 2.56 -4.97 -2.25
CA ILE A 112 1.61 -5.04 -3.36
C ILE A 112 0.96 -3.67 -3.55
N GLY A 113 0.40 -3.41 -4.71
CA GLY A 113 -0.36 -2.20 -4.98
C GLY A 113 0.05 -1.46 -6.23
N ALA A 114 0.05 -0.13 -6.19
CA ALA A 114 0.25 0.73 -7.36
C ALA A 114 1.09 1.97 -7.02
N MET A 115 1.72 2.59 -7.99
CA MET A 115 2.01 2.09 -9.34
C MET A 115 3.32 1.32 -9.33
N SER A 116 3.40 0.29 -10.15
CA SER A 116 4.57 -0.60 -10.19
C SER A 116 5.90 0.13 -10.38
N HIS A 117 5.94 1.13 -11.25
CA HIS A 117 7.16 1.87 -11.59
C HIS A 117 7.39 3.11 -10.70
N MET A 118 6.54 3.36 -9.74
CA MET A 118 6.62 4.55 -8.86
C MET A 118 6.64 4.15 -7.39
N CYS A 119 5.48 4.15 -6.75
CA CYS A 119 5.40 3.92 -5.31
C CYS A 119 5.82 2.52 -4.90
N ILE A 120 5.52 1.51 -5.72
CA ILE A 120 5.96 0.14 -5.46
C ILE A 120 7.46 0.03 -5.58
N ASP A 121 8.04 0.51 -6.70
CA ASP A 121 9.49 0.47 -6.93
C ASP A 121 10.24 1.17 -5.79
N ALA A 122 9.83 2.39 -5.45
CA ALA A 122 10.48 3.18 -4.40
C ALA A 122 10.40 2.50 -3.03
N THR A 123 9.23 1.96 -2.69
CA THR A 123 9.00 1.31 -1.39
C THR A 123 9.79 0.01 -1.28
N VAL A 124 9.80 -0.80 -2.34
CA VAL A 124 10.55 -2.06 -2.35
C VAL A 124 12.04 -1.82 -2.19
N ARG A 125 12.61 -0.86 -2.92
CA ARG A 125 14.03 -0.53 -2.81
C ARG A 125 14.40 -0.06 -1.41
N ALA A 126 13.56 0.79 -0.82
CA ALA A 126 13.77 1.27 0.55
C ALA A 126 13.69 0.13 1.56
N ALA A 127 12.74 -0.78 1.41
CA ALA A 127 12.61 -1.94 2.30
C ALA A 127 13.86 -2.81 2.27
N VAL A 128 14.39 -3.08 1.09
CA VAL A 128 15.64 -3.84 0.94
C VAL A 128 16.80 -3.11 1.61
N ASP A 129 16.91 -1.81 1.40
CA ASP A 129 17.99 -1.00 1.98
C ASP A 129 17.92 -0.99 3.51
N PHE A 130 16.74 -1.07 4.09
CA PHE A 130 16.58 -1.17 5.55
C PHE A 130 16.84 -2.58 6.09
N GLY A 131 17.06 -3.55 5.23
CA GLY A 131 17.41 -4.91 5.64
C GLY A 131 16.24 -5.88 5.75
N TYR A 132 15.04 -5.51 5.33
CA TYR A 132 13.92 -6.45 5.29
C TYR A 132 14.06 -7.41 4.12
N THR A 133 13.72 -8.69 4.34
CA THR A 133 13.52 -9.61 3.23
C THR A 133 12.24 -9.16 2.49
N THR A 134 12.36 -8.84 1.22
CA THR A 134 11.29 -8.16 0.50
C THR A 134 10.80 -8.97 -0.70
N THR A 135 9.50 -9.14 -0.78
CA THR A 135 8.83 -9.85 -1.89
C THR A 135 7.78 -8.92 -2.50
N THR A 136 7.66 -8.95 -3.82
CA THR A 136 6.60 -8.26 -4.54
C THR A 136 5.79 -9.29 -5.32
N ILE A 137 4.47 -9.21 -5.24
CA ILE A 137 3.59 -10.10 -5.99
C ILE A 137 3.14 -9.36 -7.25
N HIS A 138 3.70 -9.77 -8.38
CA HIS A 138 3.51 -9.11 -9.67
C HIS A 138 2.02 -8.94 -10.03
N ASP A 139 1.22 -9.97 -9.87
CA ASP A 139 -0.20 -9.95 -10.28
C ASP A 139 -1.08 -9.10 -9.37
N ALA A 140 -0.57 -8.68 -8.24
CA ALA A 140 -1.26 -7.78 -7.30
C ALA A 140 -0.72 -6.35 -7.39
N CYS A 141 -0.02 -6.02 -8.48
CA CYS A 141 0.51 -4.70 -8.75
C CYS A 141 0.02 -4.20 -10.12
N ALA A 142 -0.11 -2.88 -10.22
CA ALA A 142 -0.44 -2.23 -11.49
C ALA A 142 0.33 -0.91 -11.65
#